data_82f1f3d51e84f8b4e80547b5ba51dfde
#
_entry.id   82f1f3d51e84f8b4e80547b5ba51dfde
#
_cell.length_a   1.000
_cell.length_b   1.000
_cell.length_c   1.000
_cell.angle_alpha   90.00
_cell.angle_beta   90.00
_cell.angle_gamma   90.00
#
_symmetry.space_group_name_H-M   'P 1'
#
loop_
_entity.id
_entity.type
_entity.pdbx_description
1 polymer ?
#
loop_
_entity_poly.entity_id
_entity_poly.type
_entity_poly.pdbx_seq_one_letter_code
_entity_poly.pdbx_strand_id
1 'polypeptide(L)'
;MTSAYSTDLKLELMITGENSGTWGNKTNTNLNLLQQAIAGYQTVDVASADVTLAMTNELLSNGRNAVLDLTGTLAANRQVLLPDGIEKTYIVADSTTRAGFTLTFKTVSGTGVALTAGKTTILYSDGTNVSEAFYLSSVLEDATPQLGGNLDTNANNILVDSGNFIGDESGNEQIKFATTA
;
A
#
# COMPACT_ATOMS: atom_id res chain seq x y z
N MET A 1 -0.64 -36.37 14.93
CA MET A 1 0.36 -35.34 14.57
C MET A 1 -0.38 -34.02 14.45
N THR A 2 0.22 -32.91 14.81
CA THR A 2 -0.44 -31.60 14.73
C THR A 2 -0.10 -30.98 13.38
N SER A 3 -1.10 -30.51 12.64
CA SER A 3 -0.92 -29.81 11.35
C SER A 3 0.06 -28.62 11.51
N ALA A 4 0.89 -28.42 10.51
CA ALA A 4 1.69 -27.20 10.35
C ALA A 4 0.94 -26.18 9.50
N TYR A 5 1.36 -24.93 9.52
CA TYR A 5 0.74 -23.84 8.76
C TYR A 5 1.80 -23.05 7.98
N SER A 6 1.43 -22.57 6.79
CA SER A 6 2.29 -21.66 6.04
C SER A 6 2.52 -20.37 6.81
N THR A 7 3.71 -19.78 6.65
CA THR A 7 4.17 -18.62 7.46
C THR A 7 3.27 -17.40 7.27
N ASP A 8 2.96 -17.05 6.03
CA ASP A 8 2.31 -15.76 5.73
C ASP A 8 0.79 -15.88 5.63
N LEU A 9 0.30 -16.82 4.84
CA LEU A 9 -1.12 -16.98 4.59
C LEU A 9 -1.82 -17.89 5.60
N LYS A 10 -1.07 -18.55 6.48
CA LYS A 10 -1.63 -19.43 7.53
C LYS A 10 -2.52 -20.55 6.99
N LEU A 11 -2.11 -21.10 5.82
CA LEU A 11 -2.76 -22.26 5.20
C LEU A 11 -2.34 -23.53 5.94
N GLU A 12 -3.23 -24.49 6.09
CA GLU A 12 -2.89 -25.79 6.67
C GLU A 12 -2.02 -26.58 5.69
N LEU A 13 -0.87 -27.04 6.19
CA LEU A 13 0.04 -27.93 5.48
C LEU A 13 -0.25 -29.37 5.92
N MET A 14 -1.09 -30.05 5.16
CA MET A 14 -1.57 -31.40 5.46
C MET A 14 -0.43 -32.43 5.36
N ILE A 15 -0.32 -33.30 6.35
CA ILE A 15 0.63 -34.41 6.37
C ILE A 15 -0.05 -35.66 5.80
N THR A 16 0.72 -36.51 5.08
CA THR A 16 0.22 -37.78 4.54
C THR A 16 -0.41 -38.64 5.63
N GLY A 17 -1.66 -39.06 5.44
CA GLY A 17 -2.44 -39.85 6.39
C GLY A 17 -3.19 -39.03 7.43
N GLU A 18 -2.95 -37.72 7.50
CA GLU A 18 -3.75 -36.77 8.30
C GLU A 18 -5.06 -36.42 7.54
N ASN A 19 -6.07 -35.97 8.29
CA ASN A 19 -7.35 -35.53 7.73
C ASN A 19 -8.13 -36.61 6.96
N SER A 20 -7.96 -37.90 7.29
CA SER A 20 -8.76 -38.98 6.68
C SER A 20 -10.24 -38.70 6.80
N GLY A 21 -10.95 -38.64 5.68
CA GLY A 21 -12.37 -38.32 5.59
C GLY A 21 -12.72 -36.82 5.66
N THR A 22 -11.73 -35.94 5.94
CA THR A 22 -11.94 -34.49 6.05
C THR A 22 -11.03 -33.66 5.14
N TRP A 23 -10.12 -34.27 4.42
CA TRP A 23 -9.13 -33.58 3.56
C TRP A 23 -9.77 -32.66 2.52
N GLY A 24 -10.96 -33.02 1.99
CA GLY A 24 -11.67 -32.18 1.04
C GLY A 24 -12.13 -30.87 1.67
N ASN A 25 -12.60 -30.91 2.92
CA ASN A 25 -12.97 -29.69 3.66
C ASN A 25 -11.74 -28.82 3.94
N LYS A 26 -10.62 -29.43 4.31
CA LYS A 26 -9.37 -28.70 4.55
C LYS A 26 -8.83 -28.05 3.26
N THR A 27 -8.89 -28.76 2.14
CA THR A 27 -8.54 -28.23 0.83
C THR A 27 -9.42 -27.04 0.46
N ASN A 28 -10.74 -27.16 0.63
CA ASN A 28 -11.68 -26.07 0.36
C ASN A 28 -11.43 -24.86 1.28
N THR A 29 -11.12 -25.09 2.55
CA THR A 29 -10.73 -24.04 3.49
C THR A 29 -9.49 -23.30 2.95
N ASN A 30 -8.43 -24.01 2.61
CA ASN A 30 -7.21 -23.41 2.05
C ASN A 30 -7.48 -22.63 0.76
N LEU A 31 -8.32 -23.14 -0.15
CA LEU A 31 -8.72 -22.43 -1.38
C LEU A 31 -9.47 -21.13 -1.06
N ASN A 32 -10.36 -21.12 -0.07
CA ASN A 32 -11.04 -19.91 0.37
C ASN A 32 -10.07 -18.88 0.99
N LEU A 33 -9.07 -19.32 1.73
CA LEU A 33 -8.03 -18.45 2.27
C LEU A 33 -7.14 -17.87 1.15
N LEU A 34 -6.81 -18.66 0.14
CA LEU A 34 -6.11 -18.17 -1.07
C LEU A 34 -6.97 -17.16 -1.83
N GLN A 35 -8.25 -17.43 -2.03
CA GLN A 35 -9.17 -16.47 -2.64
C GLN A 35 -9.19 -15.16 -1.84
N GLN A 36 -9.28 -15.21 -0.51
CA GLN A 36 -9.22 -14.03 0.34
C GLN A 36 -7.90 -13.25 0.14
N ALA A 37 -6.78 -13.95 0.05
CA ALA A 37 -5.46 -13.32 -0.12
C ALA A 37 -5.26 -12.68 -1.49
N ILE A 38 -5.92 -13.18 -2.54
CA ILE A 38 -5.76 -12.72 -3.92
C ILE A 38 -6.82 -11.67 -4.29
N ALA A 39 -8.08 -11.89 -3.89
CA ALA A 39 -9.23 -11.09 -4.32
C ALA A 39 -10.06 -10.54 -3.16
N GLY A 40 -9.64 -10.78 -1.91
CA GLY A 40 -10.37 -10.31 -0.74
C GLY A 40 -10.32 -8.79 -0.59
N TYR A 41 -11.46 -8.22 -0.21
CA TYR A 41 -11.63 -6.81 0.16
C TYR A 41 -12.18 -6.72 1.58
N GLN A 42 -11.64 -5.83 2.39
CA GLN A 42 -12.07 -5.61 3.76
C GLN A 42 -12.08 -4.13 4.10
N THR A 43 -13.22 -3.67 4.61
CA THR A 43 -13.33 -2.35 5.25
C THR A 43 -12.86 -2.45 6.69
N VAL A 44 -12.01 -1.50 7.12
CA VAL A 44 -11.46 -1.42 8.47
C VAL A 44 -11.73 -0.03 9.03
N ASP A 45 -12.56 0.07 10.06
CA ASP A 45 -12.82 1.32 10.75
C ASP A 45 -11.69 1.63 11.75
N VAL A 46 -11.06 2.79 11.57
CA VAL A 46 -9.94 3.29 12.39
C VAL A 46 -10.28 4.57 13.17
N ALA A 47 -11.57 4.94 13.24
CA ALA A 47 -12.01 6.19 13.87
C ALA A 47 -11.64 6.28 15.35
N SER A 48 -11.93 5.23 16.11
CA SER A 48 -11.92 5.26 17.58
C SER A 48 -10.66 4.72 18.24
N ALA A 49 -9.92 3.82 17.58
CA ALA A 49 -8.74 3.16 18.14
C ALA A 49 -7.76 2.73 17.05
N ASP A 50 -6.54 2.40 17.44
CA ASP A 50 -5.62 1.65 16.60
C ASP A 50 -6.18 0.27 16.33
N VAL A 51 -5.96 -0.25 15.12
CA VAL A 51 -6.49 -1.55 14.69
C VAL A 51 -5.36 -2.52 14.46
N THR A 52 -5.34 -3.64 15.20
CA THR A 52 -4.45 -4.76 14.91
C THR A 52 -5.15 -5.73 13.98
N LEU A 53 -4.56 -5.96 12.81
CA LEU A 53 -5.04 -6.94 11.83
C LEU A 53 -4.74 -8.35 12.33
N ALA A 54 -5.61 -9.29 12.01
CA ALA A 54 -5.45 -10.69 12.37
C ALA A 54 -4.96 -11.51 11.17
N MET A 55 -4.12 -12.51 11.44
CA MET A 55 -3.69 -13.56 10.51
C MET A 55 -3.80 -14.90 11.23
N THR A 56 -5.00 -15.45 11.28
CA THR A 56 -5.31 -16.65 12.06
C THR A 56 -5.21 -17.91 11.20
N ASN A 57 -4.67 -18.98 11.75
CA ASN A 57 -4.59 -20.29 11.09
C ASN A 57 -5.98 -20.76 10.70
N GLU A 58 -6.16 -21.24 9.48
CA GLU A 58 -7.40 -21.83 8.92
C GLU A 58 -8.67 -20.95 8.91
N LEU A 59 -8.63 -19.77 9.50
CA LEU A 59 -9.81 -18.91 9.59
C LEU A 59 -9.67 -17.68 8.69
N LEU A 60 -10.78 -17.22 8.15
CA LEU A 60 -10.84 -15.91 7.50
C LEU A 60 -10.36 -14.83 8.47
N SER A 61 -9.53 -13.94 7.99
CA SER A 61 -8.87 -12.92 8.84
C SER A 61 -8.79 -11.60 8.07
N ASN A 62 -9.04 -10.48 8.74
CA ASN A 62 -9.02 -9.18 8.08
C ASN A 62 -7.66 -8.85 7.44
N GLY A 63 -6.55 -9.22 8.06
CA GLY A 63 -5.20 -9.01 7.54
C GLY A 63 -4.82 -9.87 6.33
N ARG A 64 -5.63 -10.91 5.99
CA ARG A 64 -5.35 -11.73 4.80
C ARG A 64 -5.85 -11.09 3.51
N ASN A 65 -6.82 -10.20 3.57
CA ASN A 65 -7.38 -9.58 2.36
C ASN A 65 -6.32 -8.86 1.52
N ALA A 66 -6.49 -8.89 0.20
CA ALA A 66 -5.62 -8.20 -0.74
C ALA A 66 -5.81 -6.69 -0.67
N VAL A 67 -7.05 -6.27 -0.51
CA VAL A 67 -7.45 -4.86 -0.44
C VAL A 67 -7.99 -4.53 0.93
N LEU A 68 -7.47 -3.49 1.54
CA LEU A 68 -7.96 -2.92 2.80
C LEU A 68 -8.44 -1.49 2.54
N ASP A 69 -9.68 -1.21 2.88
CA ASP A 69 -10.25 0.14 2.82
C ASP A 69 -10.39 0.67 4.25
N LEU A 70 -9.53 1.63 4.59
CA LEU A 70 -9.48 2.23 5.91
C LEU A 70 -10.49 3.38 5.97
N THR A 71 -11.41 3.32 6.91
CA THR A 71 -12.55 4.25 7.01
C THR A 71 -12.65 4.91 8.38
N GLY A 72 -13.47 5.94 8.46
CA GLY A 72 -13.78 6.64 9.71
C GLY A 72 -13.21 8.05 9.79
N THR A 73 -13.69 8.84 10.75
CA THR A 73 -13.18 10.17 11.05
C THR A 73 -12.23 10.07 12.23
N LEU A 74 -10.96 10.44 12.03
CA LEU A 74 -9.95 10.32 13.08
C LEU A 74 -10.13 11.41 14.13
N ALA A 75 -10.09 10.99 15.40
CA ALA A 75 -10.07 11.89 16.57
C ALA A 75 -8.67 11.99 17.23
N ALA A 76 -7.70 11.22 16.74
CA ALA A 76 -6.30 11.21 17.15
C ALA A 76 -5.44 10.58 16.04
N ASN A 77 -4.12 10.64 16.17
CA ASN A 77 -3.23 9.84 15.34
C ASN A 77 -3.54 8.35 15.53
N ARG A 78 -3.60 7.59 14.43
CA ARG A 78 -3.99 6.17 14.43
C ARG A 78 -2.97 5.31 13.72
N GLN A 79 -2.97 4.04 14.09
CA GLN A 79 -2.13 3.01 13.48
C GLN A 79 -2.99 1.80 13.08
N VAL A 80 -2.67 1.25 11.91
CA VAL A 80 -3.08 -0.10 11.51
C VAL A 80 -1.87 -1.00 11.65
N LEU A 81 -1.97 -1.99 12.52
CA LEU A 81 -0.89 -2.85 12.94
C LEU A 81 -1.02 -4.23 12.28
N LEU A 82 -0.03 -4.61 11.49
CA LEU A 82 0.10 -5.93 10.91
C LEU A 82 0.90 -6.82 11.86
N PRO A 83 0.51 -8.09 12.09
CA PRO A 83 1.32 -9.02 12.87
C PRO A 83 2.74 -9.15 12.30
N ASP A 84 3.73 -9.19 13.17
CA ASP A 84 5.12 -9.43 12.77
C ASP A 84 5.28 -10.81 12.11
N GLY A 85 6.27 -10.95 11.22
CA GLY A 85 6.58 -12.18 10.52
C GLY A 85 5.65 -12.49 9.35
N ILE A 86 4.80 -11.54 8.91
CA ILE A 86 3.93 -11.69 7.74
C ILE A 86 4.53 -10.94 6.56
N GLU A 87 4.97 -11.68 5.56
CA GLU A 87 5.45 -11.13 4.28
C GLU A 87 4.31 -11.10 3.27
N LYS A 88 3.86 -9.90 2.89
CA LYS A 88 2.71 -9.76 2.00
C LYS A 88 2.61 -8.37 1.39
N THR A 89 2.09 -8.32 0.16
CA THR A 89 1.69 -7.08 -0.50
C THR A 89 0.23 -6.76 -0.18
N TYR A 90 -0.05 -5.48 0.07
CA TYR A 90 -1.39 -4.95 0.34
C TYR A 90 -1.70 -3.79 -0.60
N ILE A 91 -2.93 -3.70 -1.05
CA ILE A 91 -3.50 -2.49 -1.64
C ILE A 91 -4.33 -1.83 -0.54
N VAL A 92 -3.89 -0.66 -0.09
CA VAL A 92 -4.54 0.06 1.02
C VAL A 92 -5.16 1.35 0.49
N ALA A 93 -6.49 1.40 0.52
CA ALA A 93 -7.24 2.62 0.24
C ALA A 93 -7.46 3.39 1.55
N ASP A 94 -7.19 4.68 1.53
CA ASP A 94 -7.43 5.55 2.67
C ASP A 94 -8.66 6.42 2.43
N SER A 95 -9.80 5.93 2.87
CA SER A 95 -11.09 6.60 2.80
C SER A 95 -11.41 7.36 4.11
N THR A 96 -10.40 7.61 4.96
CA THR A 96 -10.61 8.31 6.23
C THR A 96 -10.75 9.83 6.08
N THR A 97 -11.46 10.45 7.02
CA THR A 97 -11.41 11.90 7.25
C THR A 97 -10.37 12.20 8.31
N ARG A 98 -9.32 12.93 7.97
CA ARG A 98 -8.12 13.08 8.82
C ARG A 98 -8.26 14.10 9.95
N ALA A 99 -8.97 15.20 9.76
CA ALA A 99 -9.11 16.30 10.74
C ALA A 99 -7.75 16.80 11.34
N GLY A 100 -6.66 16.69 10.55
CA GLY A 100 -5.29 17.06 10.98
C GLY A 100 -4.47 15.93 11.60
N PHE A 101 -5.06 14.74 11.79
CA PHE A 101 -4.36 13.57 12.35
C PHE A 101 -3.68 12.71 11.28
N THR A 102 -2.71 11.89 11.71
CA THR A 102 -2.00 10.94 10.86
C THR A 102 -2.55 9.53 11.01
N LEU A 103 -2.43 8.73 9.94
CA LEU A 103 -2.69 7.29 9.94
C LEU A 103 -1.46 6.57 9.40
N THR A 104 -0.92 5.65 10.18
CA THR A 104 0.27 4.89 9.81
C THR A 104 -0.09 3.42 9.67
N PHE A 105 0.33 2.79 8.57
CA PHE A 105 0.25 1.34 8.38
C PHE A 105 1.63 0.74 8.64
N LYS A 106 1.75 -0.16 9.60
CA LYS A 106 3.04 -0.71 10.05
C LYS A 106 2.89 -2.12 10.61
N THR A 107 3.99 -2.83 10.82
CA THR A 107 4.01 -4.04 11.67
C THR A 107 3.93 -3.64 13.15
N VAL A 108 3.58 -4.58 14.01
CA VAL A 108 3.47 -4.31 15.46
C VAL A 108 4.77 -3.73 16.03
N SER A 109 5.91 -4.36 15.73
CA SER A 109 7.21 -3.98 16.32
C SER A 109 8.06 -3.08 15.42
N GLY A 110 7.82 -3.07 14.11
CA GLY A 110 8.69 -2.39 13.13
C GLY A 110 8.23 -0.98 12.77
N THR A 111 8.77 -0.51 11.66
CA THR A 111 8.42 0.78 11.03
C THR A 111 7.36 0.60 9.95
N GLY A 112 6.80 1.70 9.48
CA GLY A 112 5.77 1.67 8.45
C GLY A 112 5.61 2.97 7.69
N VAL A 113 4.53 3.06 6.94
CA VAL A 113 4.22 4.15 6.01
C VAL A 113 3.09 5.01 6.57
N ALA A 114 3.32 6.31 6.62
CA ALA A 114 2.25 7.29 6.88
C ALA A 114 1.42 7.44 5.60
N LEU A 115 0.15 7.06 5.67
CA LEU A 115 -0.75 7.08 4.52
C LEU A 115 -1.18 8.52 4.18
N THR A 116 -1.45 8.77 2.90
CA THR A 116 -2.02 10.02 2.41
C THR A 116 -3.53 9.88 2.26
N ALA A 117 -4.29 10.74 2.91
CA ALA A 117 -5.76 10.72 2.88
C ALA A 117 -6.30 10.79 1.43
N GLY A 118 -7.32 9.99 1.14
CA GLY A 118 -7.96 9.91 -0.18
C GLY A 118 -7.11 9.24 -1.26
N LYS A 119 -6.01 8.57 -0.90
CA LYS A 119 -5.15 7.84 -1.85
C LYS A 119 -5.23 6.33 -1.62
N THR A 120 -4.99 5.60 -2.69
CA THR A 120 -4.75 4.16 -2.63
C THR A 120 -3.27 3.91 -2.85
N THR A 121 -2.64 3.19 -1.92
CA THR A 121 -1.20 2.92 -1.91
C THR A 121 -0.96 1.41 -1.95
N ILE A 122 0.04 0.97 -2.70
CA ILE A 122 0.51 -0.42 -2.67
C ILE A 122 1.64 -0.51 -1.66
N LEU A 123 1.46 -1.33 -0.64
CA LEU A 123 2.39 -1.53 0.46
C LEU A 123 2.96 -2.94 0.43
N TYR A 124 4.19 -3.10 0.87
CA TYR A 124 4.83 -4.39 1.09
C TYR A 124 5.33 -4.50 2.53
N SER A 125 4.97 -5.60 3.17
CA SER A 125 5.56 -6.01 4.46
C SER A 125 6.62 -7.08 4.21
N ASP A 126 7.81 -6.87 4.75
CA ASP A 126 8.91 -7.85 4.77
C ASP A 126 8.92 -8.73 6.02
N GLY A 127 7.82 -8.72 6.77
CA GLY A 127 7.68 -9.40 8.04
C GLY A 127 8.20 -8.61 9.24
N THR A 128 8.99 -7.57 9.03
CA THR A 128 9.53 -6.70 10.07
C THR A 128 9.02 -5.27 9.92
N ASN A 129 9.08 -4.73 8.71
CA ASN A 129 8.68 -3.37 8.39
C ASN A 129 7.67 -3.35 7.25
N VAL A 130 6.99 -2.22 7.10
CA VAL A 130 6.15 -1.95 5.93
C VAL A 130 6.74 -0.78 5.14
N SER A 131 6.82 -0.94 3.83
CA SER A 131 7.28 0.08 2.89
C SER A 131 6.29 0.24 1.72
N GLU A 132 6.37 1.35 1.00
CA GLU A 132 5.67 1.48 -0.27
C GLU A 132 6.31 0.54 -1.31
N ALA A 133 5.49 -0.27 -1.98
CA ALA A 133 5.95 -1.20 -3.01
C ALA A 133 6.26 -0.49 -4.34
N PHE A 134 5.70 0.70 -4.53
CA PHE A 134 5.94 1.55 -5.69
C PHE A 134 6.11 2.99 -5.22
N TYR A 135 7.25 3.57 -5.49
CA TYR A 135 7.58 4.94 -5.15
C TYR A 135 8.15 5.66 -6.37
N LEU A 136 7.47 6.70 -6.82
CA LEU A 136 7.97 7.60 -7.85
C LEU A 136 8.49 8.86 -7.15
N SER A 137 9.78 8.89 -6.83
CA SER A 137 10.38 9.98 -6.04
C SER A 137 10.49 11.29 -6.80
N SER A 138 10.64 11.23 -8.10
CA SER A 138 10.73 12.41 -8.97
C SER A 138 10.76 12.00 -10.45
N VAL A 139 10.55 12.94 -11.35
CA VAL A 139 10.85 12.79 -12.79
C VAL A 139 12.35 12.60 -13.08
N LEU A 140 13.22 12.67 -12.06
CA LEU A 140 14.66 12.41 -12.17
C LEU A 140 14.99 10.94 -12.50
N GLU A 141 14.07 10.00 -12.25
CA GLU A 141 14.24 8.59 -12.60
C GLU A 141 13.99 8.33 -14.10
N ASP A 142 13.35 9.25 -14.79
CA ASP A 142 13.22 9.23 -16.24
C ASP A 142 14.34 10.09 -16.84
N ALA A 143 15.33 9.47 -17.47
CA ALA A 143 16.44 10.16 -18.12
C ALA A 143 16.00 11.02 -19.33
N THR A 144 14.79 10.80 -19.82
CA THR A 144 14.19 11.52 -20.97
C THR A 144 12.71 11.83 -20.73
N PRO A 145 12.35 12.59 -19.69
CA PRO A 145 10.96 12.83 -19.35
C PRO A 145 10.25 13.58 -20.48
N GLN A 146 9.18 12.99 -21.02
CA GLN A 146 8.33 13.59 -22.04
C GLN A 146 6.99 13.97 -21.44
N LEU A 147 6.61 15.25 -21.59
CA LEU A 147 5.28 15.72 -21.23
C LEU A 147 4.38 15.60 -22.47
N GLY A 148 3.34 14.77 -22.37
CA GLY A 148 2.37 14.57 -23.45
C GLY A 148 1.44 15.77 -23.72
N GLY A 149 1.67 16.89 -23.04
CA GLY A 149 0.92 18.14 -23.14
C GLY A 149 1.65 19.31 -22.50
N ASN A 150 0.97 20.41 -22.30
CA ASN A 150 1.55 21.58 -21.65
C ASN A 150 1.95 21.30 -20.21
N LEU A 151 3.12 21.82 -19.77
CA LEU A 151 3.49 21.79 -18.36
C LEU A 151 2.62 22.80 -17.59
N ASP A 152 1.67 22.30 -16.81
CA ASP A 152 0.96 23.10 -15.81
C ASP A 152 1.77 23.11 -14.50
N THR A 153 2.30 24.24 -14.15
CA THR A 153 3.12 24.42 -12.94
C THR A 153 2.27 24.58 -11.67
N ASN A 154 0.93 24.59 -11.80
CA ASN A 154 0.00 24.75 -10.69
C ASN A 154 0.41 25.95 -9.75
N ALA A 155 0.67 27.08 -10.37
CA ALA A 155 1.13 28.33 -9.73
C ALA A 155 2.54 28.26 -9.05
N ASN A 156 3.33 27.23 -9.31
CA ASN A 156 4.72 27.16 -8.89
C ASN A 156 5.67 27.71 -9.96
N ASN A 157 6.85 28.15 -9.54
CA ASN A 157 7.88 28.64 -10.45
C ASN A 157 8.62 27.47 -11.12
N ILE A 158 9.02 27.67 -12.38
CA ILE A 158 10.05 26.85 -13.02
C ILE A 158 11.38 27.48 -12.67
N LEU A 159 12.22 26.74 -11.91
CA LEU A 159 13.57 27.17 -11.58
C LEU A 159 14.55 26.50 -12.54
N VAL A 160 15.37 27.28 -13.21
CA VAL A 160 16.44 26.82 -14.08
C VAL A 160 17.76 27.27 -13.47
N ASP A 161 18.66 26.33 -13.16
CA ASP A 161 19.94 26.64 -12.55
C ASP A 161 20.83 27.43 -13.49
N SER A 162 21.78 28.18 -12.91
CA SER A 162 22.76 28.97 -13.66
C SER A 162 23.57 28.10 -14.63
N GLY A 163 23.56 28.46 -15.89
CA GLY A 163 24.24 27.72 -16.95
C GLY A 163 23.33 26.73 -17.72
N ASN A 164 22.10 26.53 -17.26
CA ASN A 164 21.11 25.78 -17.98
C ASN A 164 20.11 26.71 -18.72
N PHE A 165 19.44 26.21 -19.72
CA PHE A 165 18.50 26.97 -20.55
C PHE A 165 17.26 26.19 -20.90
N ILE A 166 16.23 26.92 -21.33
CA ILE A 166 15.02 26.34 -21.92
C ILE A 166 15.11 26.67 -23.43
N GLY A 167 15.27 25.66 -24.26
CA GLY A 167 15.47 25.80 -25.70
C GLY A 167 15.00 24.62 -26.52
N ASP A 168 15.24 24.66 -27.82
CA ASP A 168 15.01 23.55 -28.74
C ASP A 168 16.32 22.83 -29.11
N GLU A 169 16.23 21.65 -29.74
CA GLU A 169 17.40 20.85 -30.18
C GLU A 169 18.29 21.59 -31.23
N SER A 170 17.74 22.61 -31.88
CA SER A 170 18.46 23.38 -32.88
C SER A 170 19.23 24.59 -32.32
N GLY A 171 19.21 24.81 -31.01
CA GLY A 171 19.87 25.89 -30.32
C GLY A 171 19.20 27.27 -30.49
N ASN A 172 18.00 27.32 -31.01
CA ASN A 172 17.17 28.53 -31.08
C ASN A 172 16.34 28.68 -29.80
N GLU A 173 16.97 29.20 -28.78
CA GLU A 173 16.34 29.46 -27.50
C GLU A 173 15.33 30.59 -27.61
N GLN A 174 14.06 30.35 -27.35
CA GLN A 174 13.06 31.40 -27.34
C GLN A 174 12.16 31.30 -26.10
N ILE A 175 12.44 32.16 -25.13
CA ILE A 175 11.46 32.46 -24.07
C ILE A 175 10.84 33.82 -24.46
N LYS A 176 9.54 33.78 -24.88
CA LYS A 176 8.79 35.01 -25.14
C LYS A 176 7.82 35.25 -23.96
N PHE A 177 8.13 36.30 -23.22
CA PHE A 177 7.18 36.86 -22.27
C PHE A 177 6.39 37.97 -22.96
N ALA A 178 5.11 37.74 -23.29
CA ALA A 178 4.25 38.80 -23.82
C ALA A 178 3.81 39.67 -22.63
N THR A 179 4.28 40.90 -22.60
CA THR A 179 3.68 41.95 -21.78
C THR A 179 2.48 42.50 -22.57
N THR A 180 1.27 42.19 -22.12
CA THR A 180 0.09 42.96 -22.56
C THR A 180 0.20 44.35 -21.95
N ALA A 181 0.35 45.36 -22.85
CA ALA A 181 0.20 46.75 -22.46
C ALA A 181 -1.24 47.09 -22.14
#